data_a81dc2ef83e2352b7222a80ab15097e2
#
_entry.id   a81dc2ef83e2352b7222a80ab15097e2
#
_cell.length_a   1.000
_cell.length_b   1.000
_cell.length_c   1.000
_cell.angle_alpha   90.00
_cell.angle_beta   90.00
_cell.angle_gamma   90.00
#
_symmetry.space_group_name_H-M   'P 1'
#
loop_
_entity.id
_entity.type
_entity.pdbx_description
1 polymer ?
#
loop_
_entity_poly.entity_id
_entity_poly.type
_entity_poly.pdbx_seq_one_letter_code
_entity_poly.pdbx_strand_id
1 'polypeptide(L)'
;MNRFLSSSANPMTIAVWMLGLFCQATAFADETSSDTAKPVFQELLDHLKTLEGVLPPVPDTHPVNVVFNAEAVVPPQCYTRTEARANPCYVCHQDQKPGRENRMNDRDLQAAYSFSDVGMTNHWKNLFEDRSARVAAISDAEIRQYISEDNYSELAGRLREENFEGYIPDLTNLQLGAGAFDEEGFAKDGSHWVAFNYKPFPSTFWPTNGSTDDVMIRLSAPFRTNKENVHSQAIYKANLAILEAAIKGVTTIGCLPVEESEVGRDLDGDGKLGTAREIRDIRGWVGAAEGSTFNTHLYPEGTEFLHSVRYVHVGEDGKVGVSTRMKEVRYMWKVKAYGKSMYGRKYDLEAQEKEAGNLPGYRSIGHHGLDNGNGWAIQGFIEDRKGRLRFLTHEENFSCMGCHNSVGATIDKTFSFPRKLDGAGGWGYINLHGMPDAPSKGETVGEIELYLTRAEGGSEFRNNEEMAGKWFKPDGSADPEKIRQAKDVYELITPSPSRAMALNKAYRTIVEDQDYIFGKDAVILPPANVYDKIDNKTAPTLPEERTYDYDILLDWAAPGEKRSGGNEQASSGNPVNPPLPEK
;
A
#
# COMPACT_ATOMS: atom_id res chain seq x y z
N MET A 1 26.23 -37.98 -32.14
CA MET A 1 25.19 -36.96 -32.03
C MET A 1 23.83 -37.68 -31.86
N ASN A 2 23.64 -38.39 -30.78
CA ASN A 2 22.39 -39.08 -30.41
C ASN A 2 22.49 -39.53 -28.96
N ARG A 3 22.23 -38.60 -28.01
CA ARG A 3 21.97 -38.86 -26.59
C ARG A 3 21.52 -37.54 -25.94
N PHE A 4 20.27 -37.12 -26.15
CA PHE A 4 19.55 -36.16 -25.31
C PHE A 4 18.08 -36.13 -25.74
N LEU A 5 17.34 -37.17 -25.40
CA LEU A 5 15.87 -37.16 -25.34
C LEU A 5 15.41 -38.29 -24.40
N SER A 6 15.58 -38.09 -23.09
CA SER A 6 14.81 -38.80 -22.08
C SER A 6 14.84 -38.00 -20.77
N SER A 7 14.21 -36.87 -20.75
CA SER A 7 13.62 -36.28 -19.55
C SER A 7 12.24 -35.77 -19.95
N SER A 8 11.23 -36.24 -19.27
CA SER A 8 9.84 -35.85 -19.43
C SER A 8 9.67 -34.36 -19.11
N ALA A 9 9.96 -33.50 -20.08
CA ALA A 9 9.64 -32.10 -20.01
C ALA A 9 8.12 -31.93 -20.14
N ASN A 10 7.51 -31.29 -19.15
CA ASN A 10 6.10 -30.94 -19.13
C ASN A 10 5.76 -30.14 -20.41
N PRO A 11 4.72 -30.52 -21.19
CA PRO A 11 4.35 -29.83 -22.44
C PRO A 11 4.08 -28.34 -22.25
N MET A 12 3.73 -27.89 -21.04
CA MET A 12 3.57 -26.48 -20.72
C MET A 12 4.91 -25.70 -20.75
N THR A 13 6.03 -26.34 -20.39
CA THR A 13 7.37 -25.74 -20.45
C THR A 13 7.83 -25.55 -21.92
N ILE A 14 7.42 -26.43 -22.80
CA ILE A 14 7.75 -26.35 -24.23
C ILE A 14 6.97 -25.21 -24.92
N ALA A 15 5.69 -25.02 -24.55
CA ALA A 15 4.87 -23.92 -25.08
C ALA A 15 5.39 -22.54 -24.66
N VAL A 16 5.80 -22.38 -23.41
CA VAL A 16 6.38 -21.13 -22.89
C VAL A 16 7.75 -20.81 -23.54
N TRP A 17 8.59 -21.83 -23.77
CA TRP A 17 9.85 -21.64 -24.49
C TRP A 17 9.65 -21.27 -25.97
N MET A 18 8.65 -21.81 -26.63
CA MET A 18 8.34 -21.44 -28.01
C MET A 18 7.74 -20.03 -28.12
N LEU A 19 6.91 -19.59 -27.18
CA LEU A 19 6.45 -18.19 -27.12
C LEU A 19 7.60 -17.20 -26.87
N GLY A 20 8.53 -17.52 -25.96
CA GLY A 20 9.70 -16.69 -25.67
C GLY A 20 10.67 -16.56 -26.87
N LEU A 21 10.84 -17.63 -27.65
CA LEU A 21 11.63 -17.61 -28.89
C LEU A 21 10.96 -16.80 -30.01
N PHE A 22 9.63 -16.78 -30.05
CA PHE A 22 8.88 -16.02 -31.06
C PHE A 22 8.92 -14.51 -30.79
N CYS A 23 8.85 -14.07 -29.52
CA CYS A 23 9.03 -12.66 -29.16
C CYS A 23 10.45 -12.13 -29.47
N GLN A 24 11.48 -12.98 -29.41
CA GLN A 24 12.84 -12.59 -29.83
C GLN A 24 13.05 -12.59 -31.36
N ALA A 25 12.29 -13.38 -32.11
CA ALA A 25 12.39 -13.43 -33.56
C ALA A 25 11.70 -12.24 -34.26
N THR A 26 10.67 -11.64 -33.63
CA THR A 26 9.98 -10.46 -34.19
C THR A 26 10.76 -9.16 -34.05
N ALA A 27 11.77 -9.09 -33.19
CA ALA A 27 12.63 -7.91 -33.02
C ALA A 27 13.69 -7.75 -34.12
N PHE A 28 13.83 -8.70 -35.06
CA PHE A 28 14.80 -8.68 -36.17
C PHE A 28 14.18 -8.84 -37.57
N ALA A 29 12.85 -8.68 -37.69
CA ALA A 29 12.20 -8.79 -39.02
C ALA A 29 12.14 -7.42 -39.68
N ASP A 30 12.94 -7.26 -40.71
CA ASP A 30 12.91 -6.15 -41.66
C ASP A 30 11.52 -6.05 -42.35
N GLU A 31 11.06 -4.84 -42.65
CA GLU A 31 9.69 -4.49 -43.08
C GLU A 31 9.17 -5.14 -44.38
N THR A 32 9.86 -6.14 -44.95
CA THR A 32 9.51 -6.73 -46.24
C THR A 32 8.86 -8.12 -46.23
N SER A 33 8.51 -8.70 -45.04
CA SER A 33 7.99 -10.07 -44.98
C SER A 33 6.66 -10.26 -44.25
N SER A 34 5.70 -9.32 -44.37
CA SER A 34 4.42 -9.38 -43.64
C SER A 34 3.47 -10.52 -44.06
N ASP A 35 3.68 -11.15 -45.20
CA ASP A 35 2.76 -12.15 -45.76
C ASP A 35 3.06 -13.62 -45.35
N THR A 36 4.26 -13.91 -44.88
CA THR A 36 4.63 -15.27 -44.44
C THR A 36 4.41 -15.55 -42.95
N ALA A 37 4.30 -14.52 -42.12
CA ALA A 37 4.08 -14.66 -40.68
C ALA A 37 2.61 -15.01 -40.31
N LYS A 38 1.65 -14.57 -41.14
CA LYS A 38 0.22 -14.84 -40.91
C LYS A 38 -0.16 -16.33 -40.93
N PRO A 39 0.33 -17.16 -41.87
CA PRO A 39 0.02 -18.59 -41.88
C PRO A 39 0.55 -19.33 -40.63
N VAL A 40 1.77 -19.00 -40.19
CA VAL A 40 2.42 -19.64 -39.05
C VAL A 40 1.69 -19.30 -37.74
N PHE A 41 1.25 -18.06 -37.59
CA PHE A 41 0.46 -17.64 -36.42
C PHE A 41 -0.91 -18.31 -36.42
N GLN A 42 -1.57 -18.45 -37.57
CA GLN A 42 -2.85 -19.14 -37.66
C GLN A 42 -2.72 -20.65 -37.38
N GLU A 43 -1.66 -21.29 -37.85
CA GLU A 43 -1.34 -22.69 -37.59
C GLU A 43 -1.07 -22.94 -36.09
N LEU A 44 -0.38 -21.99 -35.41
CA LEU A 44 -0.18 -22.01 -33.96
C LEU A 44 -1.52 -21.87 -33.20
N LEU A 45 -2.38 -20.93 -33.62
CA LEU A 45 -3.71 -20.76 -33.02
C LEU A 45 -4.59 -22.01 -33.20
N ASP A 46 -4.55 -22.64 -34.37
CA ASP A 46 -5.32 -23.84 -34.63
C ASP A 46 -4.76 -25.04 -33.85
N HIS A 47 -3.45 -25.10 -33.65
CA HIS A 47 -2.83 -26.08 -32.76
C HIS A 47 -3.20 -25.87 -31.29
N LEU A 48 -3.22 -24.61 -30.82
CA LEU A 48 -3.66 -24.26 -29.46
C LEU A 48 -5.12 -24.64 -29.23
N LYS A 49 -6.02 -24.47 -30.22
CA LYS A 49 -7.41 -24.93 -30.16
C LYS A 49 -7.54 -26.46 -30.05
N THR A 50 -6.63 -27.21 -30.65
CA THR A 50 -6.64 -28.68 -30.51
C THR A 50 -6.22 -29.14 -29.11
N LEU A 51 -5.59 -28.25 -28.32
CA LEU A 51 -5.21 -28.51 -26.92
C LEU A 51 -6.30 -28.11 -25.90
N GLU A 52 -7.36 -27.45 -26.33
CA GLU A 52 -8.47 -27.02 -25.45
C GLU A 52 -9.16 -28.15 -24.66
N GLY A 53 -9.02 -29.40 -25.07
CA GLY A 53 -9.52 -30.57 -24.33
C GLY A 53 -8.47 -31.30 -23.49
N VAL A 54 -7.19 -30.89 -23.56
CA VAL A 54 -6.05 -31.57 -22.94
C VAL A 54 -5.50 -30.76 -21.74
N LEU A 55 -5.77 -29.46 -21.70
CA LEU A 55 -5.41 -28.63 -20.55
C LEU A 55 -6.40 -28.85 -19.42
N PRO A 56 -5.94 -28.93 -18.15
CA PRO A 56 -6.85 -29.00 -17.03
C PRO A 56 -7.77 -27.75 -17.07
N PRO A 57 -9.07 -27.91 -16.71
CA PRO A 57 -9.98 -26.78 -16.67
C PRO A 57 -9.41 -25.69 -15.78
N VAL A 58 -9.40 -24.45 -16.29
CA VAL A 58 -9.04 -23.28 -15.50
C VAL A 58 -9.98 -23.26 -14.29
N PRO A 59 -9.45 -23.20 -13.06
CA PRO A 59 -10.30 -23.13 -11.88
C PRO A 59 -11.33 -22.00 -12.01
N ASP A 60 -12.57 -22.21 -11.58
CA ASP A 60 -13.67 -21.22 -11.59
C ASP A 60 -13.35 -19.90 -10.88
N THR A 61 -12.18 -19.80 -10.27
CA THR A 61 -11.68 -18.66 -9.49
C THR A 61 -10.75 -17.72 -10.28
N HIS A 62 -10.44 -18.02 -11.55
CA HIS A 62 -9.59 -17.16 -12.39
C HIS A 62 -10.42 -16.38 -13.41
N PRO A 63 -10.11 -15.07 -13.60
CA PRO A 63 -10.76 -14.31 -14.67
C PRO A 63 -10.40 -14.88 -16.04
N VAL A 64 -11.43 -15.12 -16.86
CA VAL A 64 -11.29 -15.79 -18.17
C VAL A 64 -10.75 -14.85 -19.26
N ASN A 65 -10.83 -13.53 -19.03
CA ASN A 65 -10.38 -12.50 -19.98
C ASN A 65 -9.36 -11.58 -19.31
N VAL A 66 -8.11 -12.03 -19.23
CA VAL A 66 -7.02 -11.25 -18.65
C VAL A 66 -6.41 -10.34 -19.71
N VAL A 67 -6.53 -9.02 -19.51
CA VAL A 67 -5.69 -8.06 -20.22
C VAL A 67 -4.42 -7.91 -19.39
N PHE A 68 -3.36 -8.60 -19.80
CA PHE A 68 -2.07 -8.48 -19.16
C PHE A 68 -1.40 -7.18 -19.60
N ASN A 69 -1.10 -6.32 -18.64
CA ASN A 69 -0.21 -5.19 -18.82
C ASN A 69 1.15 -5.55 -18.19
N ALA A 70 2.16 -5.77 -19.02
CA ALA A 70 3.51 -6.12 -18.59
C ALA A 70 4.25 -4.95 -17.92
N GLU A 71 3.78 -3.72 -18.13
CA GLU A 71 4.33 -2.52 -17.51
C GLU A 71 3.69 -2.26 -16.15
N ALA A 72 4.28 -1.37 -15.36
CA ALA A 72 3.75 -1.04 -14.05
C ALA A 72 2.33 -0.51 -14.11
N VAL A 73 1.60 -0.80 -13.06
CA VAL A 73 0.23 -0.34 -12.92
C VAL A 73 0.21 1.16 -12.58
N VAL A 74 -0.51 1.93 -13.38
CA VAL A 74 -0.86 3.32 -13.05
C VAL A 74 -2.04 3.29 -12.08
N PRO A 75 -1.91 3.77 -10.83
CA PRO A 75 -3.01 3.79 -9.86
C PRO A 75 -4.24 4.55 -10.36
N PRO A 76 -5.45 4.19 -9.92
CA PRO A 76 -6.67 4.84 -10.38
C PRO A 76 -6.71 6.35 -10.07
N GLN A 77 -6.06 6.79 -9.01
CA GLN A 77 -5.92 8.21 -8.64
C GLN A 77 -5.23 9.04 -9.72
N CYS A 78 -4.30 8.45 -10.47
CA CYS A 78 -3.59 9.13 -11.55
C CYS A 78 -4.52 9.56 -12.69
N TYR A 79 -5.67 8.92 -12.84
CA TYR A 79 -6.66 9.28 -13.86
C TYR A 79 -7.67 10.35 -13.41
N THR A 80 -7.50 10.89 -12.19
CA THR A 80 -8.32 12.00 -11.70
C THR A 80 -8.04 13.26 -12.52
N ARG A 81 -9.10 13.93 -12.97
CA ARG A 81 -8.98 15.18 -13.72
C ARG A 81 -8.48 16.30 -12.84
N THR A 82 -7.39 16.93 -13.25
CA THR A 82 -6.79 18.05 -12.53
C THR A 82 -7.54 19.37 -12.79
N GLU A 83 -8.11 19.54 -13.99
CA GLU A 83 -8.74 20.77 -14.46
C GLU A 83 -7.81 22.00 -14.28
N ALA A 84 -6.48 21.79 -14.37
CA ALA A 84 -5.42 22.76 -14.07
C ALA A 84 -5.50 23.36 -12.64
N ARG A 85 -6.21 22.72 -11.71
CA ARG A 85 -6.52 23.22 -10.36
C ARG A 85 -6.31 22.19 -9.26
N ALA A 86 -6.98 21.04 -9.34
CA ALA A 86 -6.86 19.96 -8.36
C ALA A 86 -5.56 19.17 -8.59
N ASN A 87 -4.82 18.88 -7.54
CA ASN A 87 -3.58 18.12 -7.62
C ASN A 87 -3.63 16.83 -6.80
N PRO A 88 -4.21 15.74 -7.30
CA PRO A 88 -4.13 14.44 -6.62
C PRO A 88 -2.73 13.82 -6.69
N CYS A 89 -1.91 14.22 -7.65
CA CYS A 89 -0.60 13.65 -7.94
C CYS A 89 0.43 13.91 -6.82
N TYR A 90 0.27 15.05 -6.10
CA TYR A 90 1.22 15.44 -5.05
C TYR A 90 1.28 14.43 -3.88
N VAL A 91 0.24 13.61 -3.71
CA VAL A 91 0.22 12.60 -2.64
C VAL A 91 1.35 11.58 -2.80
N CYS A 92 1.70 11.24 -4.04
CA CYS A 92 2.71 10.23 -4.36
C CYS A 92 4.02 10.85 -4.91
N HIS A 93 3.93 11.82 -5.81
CA HIS A 93 5.07 12.42 -6.51
C HIS A 93 5.67 13.54 -5.66
N GLN A 94 6.83 13.27 -5.07
CA GLN A 94 7.50 14.17 -4.13
C GLN A 94 9.00 14.26 -4.41
N ASP A 95 9.62 15.37 -4.01
CA ASP A 95 11.06 15.48 -4.04
C ASP A 95 11.72 14.65 -2.95
N GLN A 96 12.95 14.27 -3.22
CA GLN A 96 13.84 13.68 -2.25
C GLN A 96 14.04 14.62 -1.05
N LYS A 97 13.94 14.07 0.16
CA LYS A 97 14.27 14.80 1.39
C LYS A 97 15.74 14.59 1.79
N PRO A 98 16.42 15.60 2.34
CA PRO A 98 17.82 15.48 2.78
C PRO A 98 18.04 14.30 3.73
N GLY A 99 19.10 13.53 3.49
CA GLY A 99 19.47 12.38 4.33
C GLY A 99 18.58 11.14 4.20
N ARG A 100 17.53 11.18 3.41
CA ARG A 100 16.67 10.05 3.19
C ARG A 100 17.24 9.09 2.14
N GLU A 101 17.06 7.77 2.33
CA GLU A 101 17.55 6.74 1.40
C GLU A 101 16.71 6.66 0.11
N ASN A 102 15.44 7.06 0.15
CA ASN A 102 14.66 7.28 -1.05
C ASN A 102 15.20 8.52 -1.77
N ARG A 103 15.85 8.30 -2.90
CA ARG A 103 16.46 9.35 -3.71
C ARG A 103 15.64 9.69 -4.96
N MET A 104 14.46 9.11 -5.12
CA MET A 104 13.60 9.41 -6.24
C MET A 104 13.10 10.84 -6.15
N ASN A 105 13.41 11.65 -7.15
CA ASN A 105 12.88 12.98 -7.35
C ASN A 105 11.85 12.89 -8.47
N ASP A 106 10.58 12.89 -8.13
CA ASP A 106 9.49 12.79 -9.10
C ASP A 106 8.40 13.86 -8.92
N ARG A 107 8.71 14.94 -8.18
CA ARG A 107 7.80 16.07 -7.99
C ARG A 107 7.33 16.68 -9.30
N ASP A 108 8.19 16.74 -10.30
CA ASP A 108 7.87 17.34 -11.60
C ASP A 108 6.74 16.59 -12.33
N LEU A 109 6.55 15.30 -12.02
CA LEU A 109 5.42 14.52 -12.53
C LEU A 109 4.06 15.03 -12.03
N GLN A 110 4.01 15.85 -10.99
CA GLN A 110 2.77 16.51 -10.58
C GLN A 110 2.24 17.46 -11.68
N ALA A 111 3.14 18.18 -12.35
CA ALA A 111 2.77 19.12 -13.42
C ALA A 111 2.62 18.44 -14.78
N ALA A 112 3.41 17.38 -15.01
CA ALA A 112 3.57 16.77 -16.33
C ALA A 112 2.43 15.83 -16.65
N TYR A 113 1.27 15.91 -16.47
CA TYR A 113 0.15 14.98 -16.74
C TYR A 113 0.38 14.13 -18.01
N SER A 114 1.47 13.35 -17.98
CA SER A 114 1.98 12.58 -19.12
C SER A 114 2.09 11.11 -18.75
N PHE A 115 1.57 10.24 -19.61
CA PHE A 115 1.48 8.80 -19.40
C PHE A 115 2.16 8.07 -20.55
N SER A 116 2.68 6.87 -20.31
CA SER A 116 3.06 5.95 -21.38
C SER A 116 1.84 5.62 -22.25
N ASP A 117 2.06 5.16 -23.47
CA ASP A 117 0.97 4.78 -24.37
C ASP A 117 0.04 3.72 -23.78
N VAL A 118 0.56 2.76 -23.02
CA VAL A 118 -0.25 1.80 -22.26
C VAL A 118 -1.01 2.50 -21.12
N GLY A 119 -0.35 3.38 -20.38
CA GLY A 119 -0.91 4.12 -19.26
C GLY A 119 -1.98 5.16 -19.66
N MET A 120 -2.04 5.61 -20.92
CA MET A 120 -3.10 6.53 -21.37
C MET A 120 -4.49 5.95 -21.29
N THR A 121 -4.66 4.63 -21.29
CA THR A 121 -5.96 3.99 -21.13
C THR A 121 -6.15 3.53 -19.69
N ASN A 122 -7.18 4.03 -19.03
CA ASN A 122 -7.56 3.59 -17.70
C ASN A 122 -8.11 2.16 -17.75
N HIS A 123 -7.38 1.19 -17.23
CA HIS A 123 -7.80 -0.20 -17.24
C HIS A 123 -8.69 -0.57 -16.03
N TRP A 124 -8.88 0.34 -15.08
CA TRP A 124 -9.74 0.16 -13.90
C TRP A 124 -11.22 0.25 -14.27
N LYS A 125 -11.69 -0.69 -15.10
CA LYS A 125 -13.02 -0.66 -15.70
C LYS A 125 -14.15 -0.72 -14.66
N ASN A 126 -13.89 -1.36 -13.52
CA ASN A 126 -14.85 -1.43 -12.41
C ASN A 126 -15.27 -0.06 -11.87
N LEU A 127 -14.46 1.00 -12.08
CA LEU A 127 -14.84 2.36 -11.72
C LEU A 127 -15.98 2.91 -12.57
N PHE A 128 -16.15 2.42 -13.81
CA PHE A 128 -17.12 2.94 -14.78
C PHE A 128 -18.40 2.12 -14.84
N GLU A 129 -18.57 1.16 -13.95
CA GLU A 129 -19.79 0.37 -13.86
C GLU A 129 -20.82 1.03 -12.95
N ASP A 130 -22.07 1.15 -13.43
CA ASP A 130 -23.20 1.50 -12.58
C ASP A 130 -23.67 0.25 -11.83
N ARG A 131 -23.38 0.21 -10.54
CA ARG A 131 -23.73 -0.90 -9.63
C ARG A 131 -25.00 -0.60 -8.83
N SER A 132 -25.67 0.52 -9.05
CA SER A 132 -26.81 0.99 -8.24
C SER A 132 -27.94 -0.04 -8.13
N ALA A 133 -28.30 -0.67 -9.23
CA ALA A 133 -29.36 -1.70 -9.25
C ALA A 133 -28.95 -2.96 -8.47
N ARG A 134 -27.71 -3.42 -8.61
CA ARG A 134 -27.18 -4.58 -7.85
C ARG A 134 -27.07 -4.27 -6.37
N VAL A 135 -26.60 -3.07 -6.02
CA VAL A 135 -26.51 -2.58 -4.63
C VAL A 135 -27.90 -2.52 -3.98
N ALA A 136 -28.91 -2.01 -4.70
CA ALA A 136 -30.28 -1.95 -4.22
C ALA A 136 -30.93 -3.34 -4.02
N ALA A 137 -30.50 -4.35 -4.79
CA ALA A 137 -30.99 -5.72 -4.67
C ALA A 137 -30.51 -6.46 -3.42
N ILE A 138 -29.38 -6.03 -2.82
CA ILE A 138 -28.83 -6.64 -1.60
C ILE A 138 -29.46 -5.97 -0.38
N SER A 139 -30.13 -6.74 0.47
CA SER A 139 -30.74 -6.20 1.70
C SER A 139 -29.68 -5.81 2.75
N ASP A 140 -30.04 -4.91 3.67
CA ASP A 140 -29.16 -4.54 4.78
C ASP A 140 -28.90 -5.71 5.73
N ALA A 141 -29.88 -6.56 5.95
CA ALA A 141 -29.71 -7.76 6.78
C ALA A 141 -28.71 -8.73 6.17
N GLU A 142 -28.82 -8.97 4.88
CA GLU A 142 -27.92 -9.86 4.14
C GLU A 142 -26.46 -9.37 4.18
N ILE A 143 -26.23 -8.08 3.89
CA ILE A 143 -24.85 -7.57 3.90
C ILE A 143 -24.27 -7.50 5.32
N ARG A 144 -25.08 -7.20 6.36
CA ARG A 144 -24.63 -7.25 7.77
C ARG A 144 -24.19 -8.67 8.15
N GLN A 145 -24.97 -9.68 7.79
CA GLN A 145 -24.59 -11.07 8.01
C GLN A 145 -23.28 -11.36 7.29
N TYR A 146 -23.19 -11.06 6.00
CA TYR A 146 -22.02 -11.31 5.17
C TYR A 146 -20.73 -10.74 5.75
N ILE A 147 -20.71 -9.45 6.13
CA ILE A 147 -19.52 -8.79 6.67
C ILE A 147 -19.13 -9.26 8.08
N SER A 148 -20.04 -9.97 8.78
CA SER A 148 -19.78 -10.51 10.12
C SER A 148 -19.18 -11.93 10.10
N GLU A 149 -19.20 -12.60 8.94
CA GLU A 149 -18.67 -13.95 8.79
C GLU A 149 -17.14 -13.95 8.74
N ASP A 150 -16.53 -14.91 9.41
CA ASP A 150 -15.10 -15.15 9.38
C ASP A 150 -14.71 -15.88 8.08
N ASN A 151 -13.84 -15.29 7.29
CA ASN A 151 -13.26 -15.90 6.10
C ASN A 151 -11.74 -16.08 6.19
N TYR A 152 -11.15 -15.78 7.35
CA TYR A 152 -9.72 -15.81 7.57
C TYR A 152 -9.24 -17.10 8.28
N SER A 153 -9.95 -17.56 9.32
CA SER A 153 -9.47 -18.62 10.20
C SER A 153 -9.16 -19.94 9.48
N GLU A 154 -9.88 -20.27 8.41
CA GLU A 154 -9.65 -21.49 7.61
C GLU A 154 -8.52 -21.33 6.56
N LEU A 155 -8.07 -20.12 6.28
CA LEU A 155 -7.13 -19.84 5.19
C LEU A 155 -5.83 -20.64 5.33
N ALA A 156 -5.19 -20.58 6.49
CA ALA A 156 -3.90 -21.25 6.72
C ALA A 156 -4.00 -22.77 6.61
N GLY A 157 -5.12 -23.36 7.07
CA GLY A 157 -5.40 -24.80 6.93
C GLY A 157 -5.48 -25.21 5.47
N ARG A 158 -6.31 -24.53 4.69
CA ARG A 158 -6.48 -24.80 3.25
C ARG A 158 -5.19 -24.64 2.46
N LEU A 159 -4.42 -23.60 2.71
CA LEU A 159 -3.13 -23.39 2.02
C LEU A 159 -2.14 -24.55 2.29
N ARG A 160 -2.13 -25.11 3.51
CA ARG A 160 -1.30 -26.27 3.84
C ARG A 160 -1.79 -27.54 3.12
N GLU A 161 -3.11 -27.76 3.06
CA GLU A 161 -3.72 -28.88 2.33
C GLU A 161 -3.44 -28.80 0.82
N GLU A 162 -3.40 -27.59 0.27
CA GLU A 162 -3.08 -27.30 -1.13
C GLU A 162 -1.56 -27.33 -1.43
N ASN A 163 -0.70 -27.60 -0.42
CA ASN A 163 0.77 -27.56 -0.51
C ASN A 163 1.29 -26.22 -1.04
N PHE A 164 0.70 -25.12 -0.56
CA PHE A 164 1.11 -23.78 -0.93
C PHE A 164 2.54 -23.47 -0.41
N GLU A 165 3.43 -23.04 -1.30
CA GLU A 165 4.87 -22.85 -1.01
C GLU A 165 5.23 -21.42 -0.58
N GLY A 166 4.28 -20.47 -0.66
CA GLY A 166 4.47 -19.08 -0.23
C GLY A 166 4.27 -18.88 1.26
N TYR A 167 4.17 -17.61 1.68
CA TYR A 167 3.82 -17.30 3.05
C TYR A 167 2.39 -17.75 3.37
N ILE A 168 2.26 -18.56 4.39
CA ILE A 168 0.96 -18.96 4.96
C ILE A 168 0.73 -18.11 6.20
N PRO A 169 -0.38 -17.34 6.27
CA PRO A 169 -0.67 -16.49 7.41
C PRO A 169 -0.63 -17.27 8.73
N ASP A 170 0.20 -16.79 9.66
CA ASP A 170 0.49 -17.44 10.94
C ASP A 170 -0.01 -16.65 12.17
N LEU A 171 -0.63 -15.50 11.96
CA LEU A 171 -1.35 -14.75 13.01
C LEU A 171 -2.78 -15.32 13.12
N THR A 172 -3.00 -16.23 14.05
CA THR A 172 -4.17 -17.14 14.05
C THR A 172 -5.51 -16.47 14.34
N ASN A 173 -5.51 -15.33 15.07
CA ASN A 173 -6.73 -14.68 15.54
C ASN A 173 -6.94 -13.29 14.90
N LEU A 174 -6.36 -13.03 13.74
CA LEU A 174 -6.43 -11.72 13.11
C LEU A 174 -7.88 -11.27 12.83
N GLN A 175 -8.81 -12.19 12.56
CA GLN A 175 -10.23 -11.88 12.36
C GLN A 175 -10.87 -11.15 13.55
N LEU A 176 -10.31 -11.28 14.75
CA LEU A 176 -10.79 -10.59 15.95
C LEU A 176 -10.36 -9.10 16.00
N GLY A 177 -9.59 -8.61 14.99
CA GLY A 177 -9.08 -7.24 14.98
C GLY A 177 -8.27 -6.93 16.26
N ALA A 178 -8.64 -5.88 16.98
CA ALA A 178 -7.97 -5.50 18.23
C ALA A 178 -7.92 -6.64 19.26
N GLY A 179 -8.89 -7.56 19.24
CA GLY A 179 -8.94 -8.71 20.16
C GLY A 179 -7.78 -9.70 20.01
N ALA A 180 -7.09 -9.70 18.85
CA ALA A 180 -5.93 -10.54 18.59
C ALA A 180 -4.65 -10.07 19.30
N PHE A 181 -4.62 -8.84 19.80
CA PHE A 181 -3.44 -8.19 20.37
C PHE A 181 -3.62 -7.83 21.83
N ASP A 182 -2.52 -7.72 22.55
CA ASP A 182 -2.50 -7.15 23.90
C ASP A 182 -2.49 -5.61 23.87
N GLU A 183 -2.39 -4.99 25.05
CA GLU A 183 -2.40 -3.53 25.19
C GLU A 183 -1.14 -2.86 24.60
N GLU A 184 -0.04 -3.57 24.45
CA GLU A 184 1.21 -3.11 23.86
C GLU A 184 1.31 -3.45 22.36
N GLY A 185 0.26 -4.05 21.78
CA GLY A 185 0.16 -4.39 20.37
C GLY A 185 0.73 -5.74 19.97
N PHE A 186 1.25 -6.54 20.90
CA PHE A 186 1.79 -7.87 20.60
C PHE A 186 0.67 -8.89 20.38
N ALA A 187 0.84 -9.73 19.37
CA ALA A 187 -0.10 -10.81 19.09
C ALA A 187 -0.13 -11.83 20.23
N LYS A 188 -1.35 -12.17 20.71
CA LYS A 188 -1.58 -13.08 21.84
C LYS A 188 -1.27 -14.55 21.53
N ASP A 189 -1.13 -14.91 20.24
CA ASP A 189 -0.90 -16.28 19.79
C ASP A 189 0.58 -16.69 19.76
N GLY A 190 1.48 -15.80 20.14
CA GLY A 190 2.92 -16.05 20.15
C GLY A 190 3.60 -15.98 18.77
N SER A 191 2.89 -15.54 17.73
CA SER A 191 3.44 -15.37 16.37
C SER A 191 4.46 -14.22 16.24
N HIS A 192 4.61 -13.41 17.27
CA HIS A 192 5.48 -12.24 17.36
C HIS A 192 5.11 -11.08 16.43
N TRP A 193 3.95 -11.10 15.81
CA TRP A 193 3.41 -9.92 15.12
C TRP A 193 3.11 -8.82 16.12
N VAL A 194 3.33 -7.57 15.70
CA VAL A 194 3.05 -6.39 16.54
C VAL A 194 2.24 -5.39 15.74
N ALA A 195 1.05 -5.10 16.21
CA ALA A 195 0.19 -4.07 15.64
C ALA A 195 0.67 -2.68 16.05
N PHE A 196 0.50 -1.71 15.18
CA PHE A 196 0.81 -0.32 15.48
C PHE A 196 -0.28 0.62 14.95
N ASN A 197 -0.52 1.68 15.72
CA ASN A 197 -1.47 2.73 15.39
C ASN A 197 -0.79 3.79 14.50
N TYR A 198 -1.40 4.11 13.37
CA TYR A 198 -0.87 5.04 12.39
C TYR A 198 -1.99 5.86 11.76
N LYS A 199 -1.66 7.01 11.22
CA LYS A 199 -2.59 7.82 10.45
C LYS A 199 -2.64 7.28 9.03
N PRO A 200 -3.83 6.88 8.51
CA PRO A 200 -3.98 6.38 7.15
C PRO A 200 -3.41 7.35 6.11
N PHE A 201 -2.79 6.80 5.09
CA PHE A 201 -2.28 7.59 3.97
C PHE A 201 -3.46 8.25 3.23
N PRO A 202 -3.36 9.53 2.84
CA PRO A 202 -4.41 10.20 2.09
C PRO A 202 -4.74 9.44 0.80
N SER A 203 -6.01 9.46 0.38
CA SER A 203 -6.56 8.85 -0.82
C SER A 203 -7.24 7.49 -0.56
N THR A 204 -6.80 6.37 -1.13
CA THR A 204 -7.56 5.12 -1.25
C THR A 204 -7.85 4.35 0.04
N PHE A 205 -7.08 4.57 1.09
CA PHE A 205 -7.13 3.74 2.31
C PHE A 205 -8.01 4.30 3.43
N TRP A 206 -8.92 5.19 3.10
CA TRP A 206 -9.84 5.75 4.08
C TRP A 206 -11.13 4.93 4.19
N PRO A 207 -11.69 4.77 5.38
CA PRO A 207 -12.96 4.05 5.56
C PRO A 207 -14.11 4.62 4.74
N THR A 208 -14.10 5.93 4.42
CA THR A 208 -15.07 6.58 3.51
C THR A 208 -15.06 6.01 2.09
N ASN A 209 -14.01 5.27 1.72
CA ASN A 209 -13.90 4.54 0.45
C ASN A 209 -14.35 3.07 0.58
N GLY A 210 -14.91 2.70 1.72
CA GLY A 210 -15.52 1.39 1.93
C GLY A 210 -14.59 0.31 2.47
N SER A 211 -13.37 0.66 2.89
CA SER A 211 -12.43 -0.31 3.46
C SER A 211 -11.78 0.23 4.72
N THR A 212 -11.62 -0.64 5.73
CA THR A 212 -10.72 -0.39 6.85
C THR A 212 -9.47 -1.24 6.69
N ASP A 213 -8.34 -0.74 7.15
CA ASP A 213 -7.09 -1.47 7.13
C ASP A 213 -6.40 -1.44 8.50
N ASP A 214 -5.59 -2.46 8.73
CA ASP A 214 -4.69 -2.57 9.87
C ASP A 214 -3.32 -3.01 9.35
N VAL A 215 -2.26 -2.70 10.07
CA VAL A 215 -0.92 -3.14 9.71
C VAL A 215 -0.20 -3.66 10.94
N MET A 216 0.45 -4.79 10.77
CA MET A 216 1.33 -5.42 11.75
C MET A 216 2.75 -5.52 11.19
N ILE A 217 3.72 -5.41 12.07
CA ILE A 217 5.13 -5.60 11.75
C ILE A 217 5.70 -6.79 12.53
N ARG A 218 6.67 -7.49 11.93
CA ARG A 218 7.47 -8.49 12.62
C ARG A 218 8.93 -8.35 12.19
N LEU A 219 9.84 -8.29 13.16
CA LEU A 219 11.26 -8.35 12.89
C LEU A 219 11.74 -9.81 12.91
N SER A 220 12.82 -10.12 12.19
CA SER A 220 13.41 -11.46 12.19
C SER A 220 13.98 -11.85 13.55
N ALA A 221 14.21 -13.14 13.77
CA ALA A 221 14.59 -13.71 15.07
C ALA A 221 15.76 -13.00 15.78
N PRO A 222 16.85 -12.57 15.12
CA PRO A 222 17.95 -11.88 15.82
C PRO A 222 17.51 -10.59 16.52
N PHE A 223 16.48 -9.91 16.03
CA PHE A 223 15.97 -8.68 16.64
C PHE A 223 15.02 -8.92 17.83
N ARG A 224 14.71 -10.18 18.12
CA ARG A 224 13.77 -10.61 19.17
C ARG A 224 14.44 -11.50 20.22
N THR A 225 15.75 -11.78 20.08
CA THR A 225 16.46 -12.74 20.92
C THR A 225 17.70 -12.12 21.55
N ASN A 226 18.11 -12.67 22.68
CA ASN A 226 19.39 -12.36 23.29
C ASN A 226 20.55 -13.05 22.52
N LYS A 227 21.79 -12.87 22.97
CA LYS A 227 23.00 -13.44 22.32
C LYS A 227 23.04 -14.97 22.35
N GLU A 228 22.26 -15.60 23.21
CA GLU A 228 22.07 -17.05 23.31
C GLU A 228 20.92 -17.56 22.42
N ASN A 229 20.34 -16.69 21.58
CA ASN A 229 19.19 -16.97 20.72
C ASN A 229 17.90 -17.33 21.50
N VAL A 230 17.78 -16.89 22.75
CA VAL A 230 16.56 -17.02 23.54
C VAL A 230 15.70 -15.77 23.35
N HIS A 231 14.39 -15.96 23.13
CA HIS A 231 13.46 -14.85 22.98
C HIS A 231 13.43 -13.96 24.24
N SER A 232 13.50 -12.65 24.04
CA SER A 232 13.33 -11.63 25.08
C SER A 232 12.40 -10.54 24.59
N GLN A 233 11.33 -10.35 25.35
CA GLN A 233 10.36 -9.30 25.08
C GLN A 233 10.98 -7.90 25.22
N ALA A 234 11.89 -7.71 26.18
CA ALA A 234 12.63 -6.46 26.38
C ALA A 234 13.48 -6.10 25.17
N ILE A 235 14.24 -7.07 24.63
CA ILE A 235 15.05 -6.89 23.42
C ILE A 235 14.16 -6.59 22.21
N TYR A 236 13.01 -7.26 22.08
CA TYR A 236 12.11 -7.01 20.98
C TYR A 236 11.52 -5.60 21.04
N LYS A 237 11.02 -5.16 22.21
CA LYS A 237 10.53 -3.78 22.45
C LYS A 237 11.60 -2.73 22.13
N ALA A 238 12.83 -2.95 22.59
CA ALA A 238 13.95 -2.05 22.31
C ALA A 238 14.23 -1.96 20.81
N ASN A 239 14.33 -3.08 20.11
CA ASN A 239 14.63 -3.08 18.67
C ASN A 239 13.48 -2.54 17.82
N LEU A 240 12.22 -2.68 18.22
CA LEU A 240 11.07 -2.02 17.57
C LEU A 240 11.14 -0.49 17.71
N ALA A 241 11.52 0.02 18.89
CA ALA A 241 11.72 1.46 19.10
C ALA A 241 12.94 1.98 18.32
N ILE A 242 14.04 1.22 18.32
CA ILE A 242 15.24 1.52 17.51
C ILE A 242 14.89 1.58 16.01
N LEU A 243 14.07 0.64 15.52
CA LEU A 243 13.58 0.68 14.14
C LEU A 243 12.74 1.93 13.86
N GLU A 244 11.83 2.27 14.78
CA GLU A 244 11.02 3.48 14.64
C GLU A 244 11.89 4.72 14.53
N ALA A 245 12.90 4.84 15.39
CA ALA A 245 13.87 5.93 15.34
C ALA A 245 14.66 5.94 14.02
N ALA A 246 15.11 4.78 13.56
CA ALA A 246 15.82 4.64 12.29
C ALA A 246 14.95 5.10 11.10
N ILE A 247 13.70 4.66 11.03
CA ILE A 247 12.76 5.04 9.94
C ILE A 247 12.42 6.53 9.99
N LYS A 248 12.28 7.10 11.18
CA LYS A 248 11.98 8.54 11.36
C LYS A 248 13.23 9.43 11.31
N GLY A 249 14.43 8.84 11.25
CA GLY A 249 15.69 9.59 11.18
C GLY A 249 16.01 10.37 12.46
N VAL A 250 15.63 9.85 13.63
CA VAL A 250 15.89 10.45 14.93
C VAL A 250 16.84 9.58 15.76
N THR A 251 17.54 10.18 16.73
CA THR A 251 18.48 9.47 17.61
C THR A 251 17.95 9.24 19.02
N THR A 252 16.76 9.78 19.30
CA THR A 252 16.06 9.64 20.59
C THR A 252 14.59 9.37 20.31
N ILE A 253 14.00 8.39 21.00
CA ILE A 253 12.60 8.02 20.84
C ILE A 253 12.00 7.48 22.14
N GLY A 254 10.77 7.83 22.45
CA GLY A 254 10.00 7.17 23.49
C GLY A 254 9.72 5.72 23.12
N CYS A 255 9.69 4.82 24.10
CA CYS A 255 9.44 3.40 23.88
C CYS A 255 8.46 2.83 24.90
N LEU A 256 7.90 1.65 24.61
CA LEU A 256 7.25 0.81 25.61
C LEU A 256 8.25 0.56 26.76
N PRO A 257 7.79 0.32 27.98
CA PRO A 257 8.69 0.01 29.09
C PRO A 257 9.62 -1.15 28.76
N VAL A 258 10.92 -0.91 28.85
CA VAL A 258 12.00 -1.89 28.57
C VAL A 258 12.83 -2.09 29.81
N GLU A 259 12.94 -3.33 30.30
CA GLU A 259 13.83 -3.71 31.38
C GLU A 259 15.26 -3.81 30.85
N GLU A 260 16.11 -2.82 31.14
CA GLU A 260 17.47 -2.71 30.64
C GLU A 260 18.40 -3.82 31.14
N SER A 261 18.13 -4.35 32.33
CA SER A 261 18.85 -5.51 32.86
C SER A 261 18.71 -6.76 31.99
N GLU A 262 17.57 -6.94 31.28
CA GLU A 262 17.36 -8.02 30.31
C GLU A 262 18.04 -7.73 28.98
N VAL A 263 18.18 -6.47 28.60
CA VAL A 263 18.89 -6.03 27.39
C VAL A 263 20.39 -6.03 27.59
N GLY A 264 20.84 -5.79 28.83
CA GLY A 264 22.25 -5.68 29.19
C GLY A 264 22.90 -4.35 28.78
N ARG A 265 22.09 -3.30 28.59
CA ARG A 265 22.53 -1.98 28.13
C ARG A 265 21.69 -0.87 28.74
N ASP A 266 22.36 0.19 29.21
CA ASP A 266 21.74 1.46 29.55
C ASP A 266 21.24 2.13 28.26
N LEU A 267 19.93 2.20 28.09
CA LEU A 267 19.26 2.67 26.88
C LEU A 267 18.89 4.16 26.96
N ASP A 268 18.58 4.66 28.17
CA ASP A 268 18.16 6.04 28.37
C ASP A 268 19.31 6.97 28.83
N GLY A 269 20.49 6.37 29.14
CA GLY A 269 21.70 7.10 29.48
C GLY A 269 21.72 7.65 30.90
N ASP A 270 20.94 7.07 31.83
CA ASP A 270 20.88 7.52 33.24
C ASP A 270 22.00 6.92 34.12
N GLY A 271 22.78 6.01 33.56
CA GLY A 271 23.91 5.33 34.22
C GLY A 271 23.49 4.13 35.07
N LYS A 272 22.28 3.64 34.95
CA LYS A 272 21.75 2.46 35.66
C LYS A 272 21.10 1.49 34.67
N LEU A 273 20.84 0.27 35.12
CA LEU A 273 20.05 -0.69 34.36
C LEU A 273 18.65 -0.79 35.00
N GLY A 274 17.78 0.15 34.63
CA GLY A 274 16.43 0.28 35.14
C GLY A 274 15.35 -0.11 34.12
N THR A 275 14.20 0.54 34.19
CA THR A 275 13.11 0.44 33.22
C THR A 275 13.14 1.67 32.33
N ALA A 276 13.71 1.58 31.14
CA ALA A 276 13.72 2.68 30.18
C ALA A 276 12.34 2.89 29.54
N ARG A 277 11.96 4.15 29.35
CA ARG A 277 10.77 4.58 28.61
C ARG A 277 11.12 5.50 27.42
N GLU A 278 12.40 5.71 27.22
CA GLU A 278 13.00 6.45 26.13
C GLU A 278 14.34 5.78 25.80
N ILE A 279 14.69 5.73 24.53
CA ILE A 279 16.02 5.29 24.09
C ILE A 279 16.74 6.48 23.50
N ARG A 280 17.99 6.70 23.94
CA ARG A 280 18.82 7.83 23.54
C ARG A 280 20.08 7.38 22.80
N ASP A 281 20.67 8.31 22.05
CA ASP A 281 21.93 8.08 21.32
C ASP A 281 21.94 6.80 20.47
N ILE A 282 20.82 6.54 19.79
CA ILE A 282 20.61 5.34 18.98
C ILE A 282 21.64 5.28 17.86
N ARG A 283 22.46 4.22 17.84
CA ARG A 283 23.51 4.00 16.82
C ARG A 283 23.52 2.56 16.28
N GLY A 284 22.65 1.69 16.74
CA GLY A 284 22.60 0.28 16.35
C GLY A 284 21.59 -0.51 17.17
N TRP A 285 21.53 -1.78 16.89
CA TRP A 285 20.61 -2.76 17.47
C TRP A 285 21.11 -3.32 18.78
N VAL A 286 20.24 -4.02 19.50
CA VAL A 286 20.56 -4.73 20.74
C VAL A 286 20.28 -6.24 20.62
N GLY A 287 20.76 -7.02 21.59
CA GLY A 287 20.59 -8.48 21.63
C GLY A 287 21.43 -9.20 20.57
N ALA A 288 20.86 -10.26 19.97
CA ALA A 288 21.54 -11.02 18.90
C ALA A 288 21.71 -10.22 17.61
N ALA A 289 20.95 -9.15 17.41
CA ALA A 289 21.09 -8.25 16.27
C ALA A 289 22.26 -7.25 16.44
N GLU A 290 22.92 -7.18 17.59
CA GLU A 290 24.07 -6.30 17.79
C GLU A 290 25.16 -6.58 16.74
N GLY A 291 25.62 -5.52 16.05
CA GLY A 291 26.56 -5.66 14.92
C GLY A 291 25.92 -5.88 13.56
N SER A 292 24.62 -6.10 13.48
CA SER A 292 23.90 -6.06 12.21
C SER A 292 23.92 -4.65 11.61
N THR A 293 23.86 -4.57 10.28
CA THR A 293 23.85 -3.28 9.57
C THR A 293 22.70 -2.40 10.08
N PHE A 294 23.04 -1.17 10.48
CA PHE A 294 22.09 -0.17 10.91
C PHE A 294 22.05 0.96 9.88
N ASN A 295 20.90 1.16 9.27
CA ASN A 295 20.68 2.22 8.29
C ASN A 295 19.45 3.04 8.69
N THR A 296 19.55 4.36 8.56
CA THR A 296 18.38 5.24 8.66
C THR A 296 17.53 5.16 7.40
N HIS A 297 16.20 5.26 7.56
CA HIS A 297 15.19 5.24 6.50
C HIS A 297 15.14 3.94 5.68
N LEU A 298 15.69 2.84 6.21
CA LEU A 298 15.66 1.51 5.59
C LEU A 298 15.34 0.44 6.65
N TYR A 299 14.55 -0.56 6.25
CA TYR A 299 14.26 -1.72 7.09
C TYR A 299 15.38 -2.75 7.00
N PRO A 300 15.70 -3.43 8.11
CA PRO A 300 16.62 -4.56 8.09
C PRO A 300 16.04 -5.73 7.30
N GLU A 301 16.93 -6.56 6.74
CA GLU A 301 16.56 -7.80 6.06
C GLU A 301 15.78 -8.74 7.00
N GLY A 302 14.73 -9.38 6.49
CA GLY A 302 13.83 -10.22 7.26
C GLY A 302 12.71 -9.47 7.97
N THR A 303 12.57 -8.15 7.79
CA THR A 303 11.37 -7.42 8.25
C THR A 303 10.15 -7.86 7.47
N GLU A 304 9.04 -8.09 8.15
CA GLU A 304 7.78 -8.50 7.56
C GLU A 304 6.67 -7.52 7.93
N PHE A 305 5.75 -7.30 6.99
CA PHE A 305 4.49 -6.61 7.22
C PHE A 305 3.33 -7.52 6.85
N LEU A 306 2.30 -7.53 7.69
CA LEU A 306 1.00 -8.15 7.43
C LEU A 306 -0.04 -7.05 7.49
N HIS A 307 -0.95 -7.04 6.52
CA HIS A 307 -1.96 -6.01 6.38
C HIS A 307 -3.28 -6.66 5.99
N SER A 308 -4.37 -6.41 6.74
CA SER A 308 -5.70 -6.81 6.31
C SER A 308 -6.48 -5.61 5.77
N VAL A 309 -7.16 -5.81 4.65
CA VAL A 309 -8.17 -4.88 4.14
C VAL A 309 -9.53 -5.48 4.42
N ARG A 310 -10.39 -4.75 5.14
CA ARG A 310 -11.65 -5.28 5.63
C ARG A 310 -12.84 -4.47 5.16
N TYR A 311 -14.00 -5.08 5.18
CA TYR A 311 -15.26 -4.38 5.10
C TYR A 311 -15.41 -3.40 6.26
N VAL A 312 -16.23 -2.40 6.07
CA VAL A 312 -16.56 -1.43 7.12
C VAL A 312 -17.71 -2.01 7.97
N HIS A 313 -17.45 -2.34 9.22
CA HIS A 313 -18.48 -2.83 10.13
C HIS A 313 -19.50 -1.74 10.44
N VAL A 314 -20.77 -2.12 10.52
CA VAL A 314 -21.86 -1.24 10.97
C VAL A 314 -22.67 -1.97 12.04
N GLY A 315 -22.48 -1.56 13.30
CA GLY A 315 -23.19 -2.11 14.45
C GLY A 315 -24.70 -1.81 14.41
N GLU A 316 -25.47 -2.53 15.21
CA GLU A 316 -26.89 -2.26 15.41
C GLU A 316 -27.11 -0.88 16.07
N ASP A 317 -26.17 -0.44 16.87
CA ASP A 317 -26.13 0.89 17.51
C ASP A 317 -25.69 2.01 16.55
N GLY A 318 -25.47 1.70 15.28
CA GLY A 318 -25.02 2.63 14.25
C GLY A 318 -23.53 2.99 14.32
N LYS A 319 -22.73 2.38 15.20
CA LYS A 319 -21.30 2.60 15.21
C LYS A 319 -20.63 1.93 14.01
N VAL A 320 -19.69 2.67 13.43
CA VAL A 320 -18.87 2.22 12.31
C VAL A 320 -17.51 1.78 12.83
N GLY A 321 -17.01 0.66 12.33
CA GLY A 321 -15.76 0.08 12.79
C GLY A 321 -15.15 -0.94 11.82
N VAL A 322 -14.34 -1.84 12.37
CA VAL A 322 -13.63 -2.87 11.63
C VAL A 322 -14.47 -4.16 11.60
N SER A 323 -14.67 -4.72 10.42
CA SER A 323 -15.42 -5.96 10.21
C SER A 323 -14.56 -7.20 10.53
N THR A 324 -15.20 -8.31 10.89
CA THR A 324 -14.55 -9.63 10.99
C THR A 324 -14.08 -10.10 9.63
N ARG A 325 -14.91 -9.89 8.59
CA ARG A 325 -14.63 -10.33 7.23
C ARG A 325 -13.57 -9.47 6.55
N MET A 326 -12.64 -10.14 5.88
CA MET A 326 -11.55 -9.51 5.14
C MET A 326 -11.84 -9.55 3.65
N LYS A 327 -11.59 -8.44 2.97
CA LYS A 327 -11.53 -8.32 1.51
C LYS A 327 -10.23 -8.90 0.98
N GLU A 328 -9.12 -8.52 1.65
CA GLU A 328 -7.78 -8.93 1.31
C GLU A 328 -6.93 -9.14 2.57
N VAL A 329 -5.94 -10.02 2.45
CA VAL A 329 -4.79 -10.13 3.36
C VAL A 329 -3.55 -9.95 2.53
N ARG A 330 -2.68 -9.01 2.90
CA ARG A 330 -1.47 -8.66 2.16
C ARG A 330 -0.25 -8.89 3.02
N TYR A 331 0.79 -9.44 2.42
CA TYR A 331 2.06 -9.73 3.08
C TYR A 331 3.21 -9.15 2.28
N MET A 332 4.15 -8.53 2.99
CA MET A 332 5.34 -7.93 2.42
C MET A 332 6.55 -8.34 3.25
N TRP A 333 7.58 -8.85 2.59
CA TRP A 333 8.79 -9.35 3.23
C TRP A 333 10.04 -8.72 2.64
N LYS A 334 10.94 -8.19 3.51
CA LYS A 334 12.23 -7.63 3.13
C LYS A 334 13.23 -8.77 2.87
N VAL A 335 13.29 -9.19 1.61
CA VAL A 335 14.17 -10.28 1.14
C VAL A 335 15.62 -9.82 1.12
N LYS A 336 15.85 -8.51 0.79
CA LYS A 336 17.17 -7.93 0.64
C LYS A 336 17.21 -6.49 1.12
N ALA A 337 18.12 -6.19 2.03
CA ALA A 337 18.46 -4.82 2.40
C ALA A 337 19.59 -4.30 1.51
N TYR A 338 19.29 -3.33 0.64
CA TYR A 338 20.29 -2.67 -0.19
C TYR A 338 20.87 -1.45 0.53
N GLY A 339 22.16 -1.14 0.25
CA GLY A 339 22.77 0.09 0.74
C GLY A 339 22.41 1.31 -0.13
N LYS A 340 22.65 2.52 0.41
CA LYS A 340 22.34 3.83 -0.22
C LYS A 340 22.81 3.94 -1.68
N SER A 341 24.02 3.51 -1.98
CA SER A 341 24.57 3.60 -3.34
C SER A 341 23.84 2.71 -4.35
N MET A 342 23.30 1.57 -3.89
CA MET A 342 22.53 0.71 -4.76
C MET A 342 21.16 1.32 -5.06
N TYR A 343 20.48 1.87 -4.07
CA TYR A 343 19.23 2.59 -4.28
C TYR A 343 19.44 3.79 -5.21
N GLY A 344 20.50 4.59 -5.02
CA GLY A 344 20.82 5.67 -5.93
C GLY A 344 20.87 5.23 -7.40
N ARG A 345 21.64 4.17 -7.69
CA ARG A 345 21.71 3.64 -9.07
C ARG A 345 20.36 3.14 -9.61
N LYS A 346 19.54 2.50 -8.76
CA LYS A 346 18.20 2.02 -9.17
C LYS A 346 17.28 3.19 -9.53
N TYR A 347 17.30 4.24 -8.73
CA TYR A 347 16.48 5.43 -8.97
C TYR A 347 16.95 6.23 -10.18
N ASP A 348 18.28 6.33 -10.38
CA ASP A 348 18.83 6.97 -11.58
C ASP A 348 18.42 6.20 -12.86
N LEU A 349 18.41 4.86 -12.82
CA LEU A 349 17.94 4.04 -13.93
C LEU A 349 16.44 4.21 -14.17
N GLU A 350 15.64 4.19 -13.11
CA GLU A 350 14.18 4.36 -13.22
C GLU A 350 13.82 5.75 -13.75
N ALA A 351 14.57 6.79 -13.37
CA ALA A 351 14.38 8.13 -13.92
C ALA A 351 14.62 8.16 -15.43
N GLN A 352 15.67 7.48 -15.92
CA GLN A 352 15.96 7.35 -17.35
C GLN A 352 14.84 6.58 -18.09
N GLU A 353 14.33 5.49 -17.50
CA GLU A 353 13.22 4.74 -18.08
C GLU A 353 11.94 5.60 -18.17
N LYS A 354 11.65 6.39 -17.15
CA LYS A 354 10.51 7.32 -17.14
C LYS A 354 10.66 8.40 -18.23
N GLU A 355 11.86 8.96 -18.42
CA GLU A 355 12.12 9.89 -19.52
C GLU A 355 11.92 9.26 -20.89
N ALA A 356 12.21 7.96 -21.03
CA ALA A 356 11.95 7.19 -22.25
C ALA A 356 10.48 6.81 -22.43
N GLY A 357 9.61 7.13 -21.49
CA GLY A 357 8.18 6.79 -21.52
C GLY A 357 7.86 5.36 -21.08
N ASN A 358 8.82 4.67 -20.45
CA ASN A 358 8.65 3.32 -19.95
C ASN A 358 8.13 3.32 -18.52
N LEU A 359 7.38 2.26 -18.16
CA LEU A 359 6.97 1.96 -16.80
C LEU A 359 7.79 0.77 -16.25
N PRO A 360 8.03 0.69 -14.93
CA PRO A 360 8.78 -0.42 -14.35
C PRO A 360 8.09 -1.76 -14.57
N GLY A 361 8.86 -2.79 -14.92
CA GLY A 361 8.42 -4.19 -14.92
C GLY A 361 8.78 -4.89 -13.61
N TYR A 362 7.99 -5.88 -13.21
CA TYR A 362 8.18 -6.63 -11.97
C TYR A 362 8.22 -8.13 -12.22
N ARG A 363 9.03 -8.82 -11.42
CA ARG A 363 9.26 -10.25 -11.60
C ARG A 363 8.34 -11.06 -10.69
N SER A 364 7.63 -12.04 -11.28
CA SER A 364 6.96 -13.07 -10.49
C SER A 364 7.97 -14.00 -9.81
N ILE A 365 7.72 -14.30 -8.55
CA ILE A 365 8.47 -15.28 -7.74
C ILE A 365 7.55 -16.41 -7.25
N GLY A 366 6.57 -16.78 -8.07
CA GLY A 366 5.64 -17.87 -7.82
C GLY A 366 4.73 -17.59 -6.61
N HIS A 367 4.58 -18.56 -5.73
CA HIS A 367 3.78 -18.44 -4.52
C HIS A 367 4.29 -17.39 -3.52
N HIS A 368 5.49 -16.86 -3.71
CA HIS A 368 6.01 -15.72 -2.92
C HIS A 368 5.56 -14.35 -3.48
N GLY A 369 4.79 -14.34 -4.58
CA GLY A 369 4.20 -13.14 -5.15
C GLY A 369 5.07 -12.43 -6.17
N LEU A 370 5.30 -11.12 -5.99
CA LEU A 370 6.09 -10.27 -6.87
C LEU A 370 7.31 -9.71 -6.14
N ASP A 371 8.46 -9.69 -6.84
CA ASP A 371 9.65 -8.94 -6.44
C ASP A 371 9.55 -7.51 -7.00
N ASN A 372 9.53 -6.50 -6.11
CA ASN A 372 9.45 -5.10 -6.52
C ASN A 372 10.78 -4.51 -7.01
N GLY A 373 11.81 -5.33 -7.19
CA GLY A 373 13.13 -4.88 -7.60
C GLY A 373 13.90 -4.08 -6.54
N ASN A 374 13.28 -3.73 -5.42
CA ASN A 374 13.84 -2.91 -4.34
C ASN A 374 14.01 -3.68 -3.02
N GLY A 375 14.09 -5.02 -3.13
CA GLY A 375 14.36 -5.91 -2.01
C GLY A 375 13.13 -6.35 -1.23
N TRP A 376 11.94 -6.15 -1.74
CA TRP A 376 10.70 -6.62 -1.14
C TRP A 376 10.00 -7.64 -2.02
N ALA A 377 9.54 -8.72 -1.41
CA ALA A 377 8.57 -9.64 -1.98
C ALA A 377 7.18 -9.28 -1.46
N ILE A 378 6.20 -9.22 -2.35
CA ILE A 378 4.83 -8.81 -2.05
C ILE A 378 3.87 -9.87 -2.54
N GLN A 379 3.04 -10.40 -1.65
CA GLN A 379 1.97 -11.34 -1.98
C GLN A 379 0.67 -10.96 -1.29
N GLY A 380 -0.45 -11.51 -1.75
CA GLY A 380 -1.74 -11.25 -1.14
C GLY A 380 -2.76 -12.35 -1.39
N PHE A 381 -3.82 -12.28 -0.59
CA PHE A 381 -5.00 -13.12 -0.69
C PHE A 381 -6.23 -12.23 -0.83
N ILE A 382 -7.20 -12.64 -1.62
CA ILE A 382 -8.42 -11.89 -1.91
C ILE A 382 -9.63 -12.82 -1.91
N GLU A 383 -10.83 -12.30 -1.70
CA GLU A 383 -12.03 -13.10 -1.68
C GLU A 383 -12.31 -13.78 -3.03
N ASP A 384 -12.67 -15.08 -2.99
CA ASP A 384 -13.26 -15.81 -4.12
C ASP A 384 -14.79 -15.60 -4.16
N ARG A 385 -15.46 -16.10 -5.19
CA ARG A 385 -16.94 -16.02 -5.32
C ARG A 385 -17.71 -16.65 -4.17
N LYS A 386 -17.08 -17.54 -3.40
CA LYS A 386 -17.67 -18.17 -2.21
C LYS A 386 -17.37 -17.40 -0.94
N GLY A 387 -16.70 -16.25 -1.05
CA GLY A 387 -16.31 -15.40 0.06
C GLY A 387 -15.11 -15.91 0.86
N ARG A 388 -14.37 -16.90 0.37
CA ARG A 388 -13.14 -17.42 0.99
C ARG A 388 -11.94 -16.67 0.45
N LEU A 389 -10.91 -16.47 1.25
CA LEU A 389 -9.66 -15.88 0.78
C LEU A 389 -8.88 -16.88 -0.09
N ARG A 390 -8.46 -16.48 -1.28
CA ARG A 390 -7.58 -17.22 -2.18
C ARG A 390 -6.34 -16.40 -2.51
N PHE A 391 -5.28 -17.05 -2.94
CA PHE A 391 -4.09 -16.36 -3.42
C PHE A 391 -4.41 -15.48 -4.63
N LEU A 392 -3.80 -14.29 -4.70
CA LEU A 392 -3.92 -13.40 -5.85
C LEU A 392 -3.27 -14.02 -7.09
N THR A 393 -3.86 -13.84 -8.26
CA THR A 393 -3.15 -14.11 -9.51
C THR A 393 -1.99 -13.12 -9.67
N HIS A 394 -1.08 -13.41 -10.60
CA HIS A 394 0.02 -12.50 -10.91
C HIS A 394 -0.49 -11.10 -11.26
N GLU A 395 -1.49 -11.03 -12.13
CA GLU A 395 -2.09 -9.79 -12.64
C GLU A 395 -2.83 -9.02 -11.53
N GLU A 396 -3.56 -9.71 -10.67
CA GLU A 396 -4.22 -9.09 -9.52
C GLU A 396 -3.22 -8.53 -8.51
N ASN A 397 -2.09 -9.23 -8.28
CA ASN A 397 -1.04 -8.79 -7.38
C ASN A 397 -0.25 -7.60 -7.94
N PHE A 398 -0.25 -7.42 -9.25
CA PHE A 398 0.43 -6.32 -9.93
C PHE A 398 -0.07 -4.94 -9.45
N SER A 399 -1.33 -4.85 -9.06
CA SER A 399 -1.93 -3.62 -8.52
C SER A 399 -1.17 -3.04 -7.30
N CYS A 400 -0.47 -3.88 -6.53
CA CYS A 400 0.34 -3.43 -5.38
C CYS A 400 1.53 -2.57 -5.83
N MET A 401 2.04 -2.82 -7.04
CA MET A 401 3.24 -2.17 -7.57
C MET A 401 3.01 -0.73 -8.00
N GLY A 402 1.77 -0.28 -8.11
CA GLY A 402 1.45 1.14 -8.32
C GLY A 402 1.91 2.05 -7.16
N CYS A 403 2.04 1.48 -5.95
CA CYS A 403 2.43 2.22 -4.74
C CYS A 403 3.74 1.70 -4.11
N HIS A 404 4.00 0.38 -4.11
CA HIS A 404 5.19 -0.23 -3.50
C HIS A 404 6.41 -0.25 -4.44
N ASN A 405 6.62 0.84 -5.18
CA ASN A 405 7.72 1.07 -6.11
C ASN A 405 8.56 2.30 -5.69
N SER A 406 9.31 2.90 -6.61
CA SER A 406 10.16 4.06 -6.37
C SER A 406 9.39 5.39 -6.35
N VAL A 407 8.20 5.44 -5.77
CA VAL A 407 7.42 6.68 -5.64
C VAL A 407 8.06 7.58 -4.57
N GLY A 408 8.16 8.88 -4.85
CA GLY A 408 8.86 9.87 -4.03
C GLY A 408 8.36 9.99 -2.58
N ALA A 409 7.07 9.73 -2.34
CA ALA A 409 6.47 9.79 -1.01
C ALA A 409 6.73 8.55 -0.13
N THR A 410 7.46 7.52 -0.59
CA THR A 410 7.72 6.33 0.23
C THR A 410 8.98 6.45 1.09
N ILE A 411 9.02 5.72 2.20
CA ILE A 411 10.26 5.38 2.91
C ILE A 411 10.46 3.87 2.76
N ASP A 412 11.51 3.47 2.09
CA ASP A 412 11.82 2.07 1.73
C ASP A 412 10.59 1.31 1.19
N LYS A 413 9.83 1.96 0.30
CA LYS A 413 8.62 1.42 -0.36
C LYS A 413 7.42 1.20 0.58
N THR A 414 7.41 1.83 1.74
CA THR A 414 6.33 1.74 2.73
C THR A 414 5.74 3.10 3.07
N PHE A 415 4.47 3.09 3.53
CA PHE A 415 3.74 4.29 3.94
C PHE A 415 3.33 4.23 5.43
N SER A 416 2.84 3.10 5.92
CA SER A 416 2.18 3.02 7.23
C SER A 416 3.11 3.23 8.42
N PHE A 417 4.23 2.52 8.47
CA PHE A 417 5.15 2.60 9.61
C PHE A 417 5.84 3.97 9.76
N PRO A 418 6.25 4.66 8.68
CA PRO A 418 6.67 6.07 8.75
C PRO A 418 5.64 6.99 9.40
N ARG A 419 4.35 6.65 9.30
CA ARG A 419 3.20 7.43 9.78
C ARG A 419 2.65 6.96 11.14
N LYS A 420 3.34 6.00 11.79
CA LYS A 420 3.01 5.52 13.14
C LYS A 420 3.05 6.68 14.15
N LEU A 421 2.11 6.73 15.10
CA LEU A 421 2.21 7.62 16.25
C LEU A 421 3.55 7.43 16.96
N ASP A 422 4.16 8.54 17.38
CA ASP A 422 5.48 8.52 18.00
C ASP A 422 5.50 7.73 19.31
N GLY A 423 6.52 6.91 19.47
CA GLY A 423 6.85 6.26 20.74
C GLY A 423 5.85 5.20 21.21
N ALA A 424 5.75 5.07 22.53
CA ALA A 424 4.95 4.03 23.19
C ALA A 424 3.46 4.07 22.81
N GLY A 425 2.87 5.26 22.70
CA GLY A 425 1.45 5.43 22.36
C GLY A 425 1.07 4.99 20.95
N GLY A 426 2.05 4.75 20.09
CA GLY A 426 1.85 4.26 18.74
C GLY A 426 1.86 2.73 18.61
N TRP A 427 2.10 2.00 19.67
CA TRP A 427 1.98 0.54 19.68
C TRP A 427 0.57 0.14 20.12
N GLY A 428 -0.07 -0.75 19.37
CA GLY A 428 -1.44 -1.15 19.56
C GLY A 428 -2.19 -1.25 18.23
N TYR A 429 -3.35 -1.87 18.25
CA TYR A 429 -4.19 -1.98 17.05
C TYR A 429 -4.67 -0.60 16.60
N ILE A 430 -4.85 -0.39 15.29
CA ILE A 430 -5.25 0.89 14.72
C ILE A 430 -6.51 1.46 15.40
N ASN A 431 -6.43 2.71 15.81
CA ASN A 431 -7.53 3.45 16.41
C ASN A 431 -7.50 4.91 15.96
N LEU A 432 -8.53 5.33 15.22
CA LEU A 432 -8.64 6.69 14.72
C LEU A 432 -9.33 7.65 15.69
N HIS A 433 -9.98 7.12 16.75
CA HIS A 433 -10.63 7.95 17.77
C HIS A 433 -9.59 8.69 18.62
N GLY A 434 -9.77 10.00 18.71
CA GLY A 434 -8.85 10.89 19.43
C GLY A 434 -7.53 11.15 18.68
N MET A 435 -7.33 10.59 17.48
CA MET A 435 -6.16 10.85 16.66
C MET A 435 -6.25 12.25 16.05
N PRO A 436 -5.29 13.16 16.31
CA PRO A 436 -5.29 14.48 15.69
C PRO A 436 -4.95 14.39 14.19
N ASP A 437 -5.42 15.36 13.41
CA ASP A 437 -4.96 15.57 12.05
C ASP A 437 -3.53 16.13 12.05
N ALA A 438 -2.56 15.29 12.44
CA ALA A 438 -1.15 15.67 12.50
C ALA A 438 -0.66 16.19 11.15
N PRO A 439 0.04 17.33 11.11
CA PRO A 439 0.64 17.85 9.90
C PRO A 439 1.83 17.01 9.45
N SER A 440 2.17 17.09 8.18
CA SER A 440 3.48 16.64 7.69
C SER A 440 4.61 17.45 8.30
N LYS A 441 5.78 16.86 8.50
CA LYS A 441 6.95 17.62 9.01
C LYS A 441 7.22 18.86 8.18
N GLY A 442 7.30 20.01 8.86
CA GLY A 442 7.50 21.32 8.24
C GLY A 442 6.22 22.05 7.83
N GLU A 443 5.07 21.37 7.87
CA GLU A 443 3.76 21.99 7.66
C GLU A 443 3.14 22.42 9.01
N THR A 444 2.25 23.39 8.96
CA THR A 444 1.54 23.91 10.14
C THR A 444 0.04 23.57 10.11
N VAL A 445 -0.44 23.03 9.02
CA VAL A 445 -1.84 22.71 8.75
C VAL A 445 -1.97 21.19 8.71
N GLY A 446 -3.06 20.66 9.23
CA GLY A 446 -3.35 19.23 9.22
C GLY A 446 -3.26 18.62 7.82
N GLU A 447 -2.69 17.43 7.73
CA GLU A 447 -2.43 16.78 6.44
C GLU A 447 -3.72 16.49 5.67
N ILE A 448 -4.81 16.07 6.38
CA ILE A 448 -6.10 15.82 5.75
C ILE A 448 -6.70 17.12 5.24
N GLU A 449 -6.61 18.19 6.00
CA GLU A 449 -7.04 19.52 5.54
C GLU A 449 -6.29 19.94 4.27
N LEU A 450 -4.97 19.78 4.24
CA LEU A 450 -4.19 20.06 3.03
C LEU A 450 -4.57 19.16 1.86
N TYR A 451 -4.78 17.87 2.11
CA TYR A 451 -5.20 16.94 1.07
C TYR A 451 -6.55 17.36 0.46
N LEU A 452 -7.56 17.63 1.28
CA LEU A 452 -8.87 18.05 0.78
C LEU A 452 -8.77 19.36 0.00
N THR A 453 -7.94 20.30 0.46
CA THR A 453 -7.73 21.60 -0.19
C THR A 453 -6.99 21.47 -1.51
N ARG A 454 -5.91 20.69 -1.57
CA ARG A 454 -5.02 20.56 -2.73
C ARG A 454 -5.57 19.63 -3.80
N ALA A 455 -6.16 18.50 -3.40
CA ALA A 455 -6.77 17.55 -4.31
C ALA A 455 -8.19 17.97 -4.75
N GLU A 456 -8.81 18.90 -4.02
CA GLU A 456 -10.18 19.42 -4.28
C GLU A 456 -11.19 18.30 -4.52
N GLY A 457 -11.06 17.22 -3.74
CA GLY A 457 -12.01 16.13 -3.73
C GLY A 457 -11.72 14.96 -4.67
N GLY A 458 -10.73 14.96 -5.52
CA GLY A 458 -10.34 13.78 -6.31
C GLY A 458 -11.45 12.76 -6.60
N SER A 459 -11.13 11.52 -6.94
CA SER A 459 -12.12 10.46 -7.18
C SER A 459 -12.84 10.01 -5.90
N GLU A 460 -12.16 10.07 -4.76
CA GLU A 460 -12.70 9.69 -3.46
C GLU A 460 -13.75 10.65 -2.93
N PHE A 461 -13.71 11.91 -3.37
CA PHE A 461 -14.53 12.98 -2.81
C PHE A 461 -15.59 13.52 -3.77
N ARG A 462 -15.30 13.66 -5.06
CA ARG A 462 -16.26 14.22 -6.02
C ARG A 462 -17.49 13.35 -6.26
N ASN A 463 -17.34 12.04 -6.20
CA ASN A 463 -18.44 11.08 -6.25
C ASN A 463 -18.84 10.57 -4.87
N ASN A 464 -18.22 11.09 -3.82
CA ASN A 464 -18.60 10.84 -2.46
C ASN A 464 -19.43 12.02 -1.94
N GLU A 465 -20.75 11.98 -2.20
CA GLU A 465 -21.68 13.03 -1.80
C GLU A 465 -21.62 13.33 -0.30
N GLU A 466 -21.34 12.34 0.53
CA GLU A 466 -21.22 12.53 1.97
C GLU A 466 -19.98 13.36 2.32
N MET A 467 -18.82 13.05 1.73
CA MET A 467 -17.60 13.85 1.96
C MET A 467 -17.75 15.25 1.38
N ALA A 468 -18.32 15.36 0.17
CA ALA A 468 -18.62 16.65 -0.45
C ALA A 468 -19.55 17.51 0.43
N GLY A 469 -20.59 16.92 1.00
CA GLY A 469 -21.51 17.62 1.89
C GLY A 469 -20.91 18.00 3.26
N LYS A 470 -19.99 17.18 3.79
CA LYS A 470 -19.34 17.44 5.08
C LYS A 470 -18.26 18.50 4.99
N TRP A 471 -17.34 18.38 4.02
CA TRP A 471 -16.04 19.06 4.04
C TRP A 471 -15.86 20.08 2.92
N PHE A 472 -16.83 20.22 2.03
CA PHE A 472 -16.74 21.13 0.89
C PHE A 472 -17.87 22.16 0.91
N LYS A 473 -17.58 23.32 0.32
CA LYS A 473 -18.53 24.39 0.05
C LYS A 473 -19.34 24.07 -1.21
N PRO A 474 -20.48 24.75 -1.46
CA PRO A 474 -21.28 24.55 -2.68
C PRO A 474 -20.54 24.80 -4.00
N ASP A 475 -19.46 25.59 -3.98
CA ASP A 475 -18.62 25.86 -5.15
C ASP A 475 -17.59 24.75 -5.42
N GLY A 476 -17.55 23.70 -4.59
CA GLY A 476 -16.64 22.57 -4.70
C GLY A 476 -15.26 22.81 -4.09
N SER A 477 -15.01 23.95 -3.44
CA SER A 477 -13.79 24.17 -2.67
C SER A 477 -13.90 23.53 -1.27
N ALA A 478 -12.78 23.07 -0.70
CA ALA A 478 -12.76 22.61 0.68
C ALA A 478 -13.17 23.71 1.67
N ASP A 479 -13.74 23.31 2.80
CA ASP A 479 -14.13 24.20 3.89
C ASP A 479 -13.18 24.00 5.10
N PRO A 480 -12.05 24.73 5.19
CA PRO A 480 -11.07 24.55 6.24
C PRO A 480 -11.63 24.77 7.63
N GLU A 481 -12.63 25.65 7.79
CA GLU A 481 -13.24 25.92 9.10
C GLU A 481 -13.98 24.70 9.62
N LYS A 482 -14.78 24.02 8.78
CA LYS A 482 -15.44 22.78 9.13
C LYS A 482 -14.46 21.65 9.39
N ILE A 483 -13.43 21.51 8.55
CA ILE A 483 -12.41 20.46 8.69
C ILE A 483 -11.70 20.59 10.04
N ARG A 484 -11.30 21.80 10.45
CA ARG A 484 -10.64 22.06 11.75
C ARG A 484 -11.56 21.87 12.96
N GLN A 485 -12.88 21.89 12.79
CA GLN A 485 -13.85 21.61 13.85
C GLN A 485 -14.03 20.11 14.08
N ALA A 486 -13.59 19.25 13.18
CA ALA A 486 -13.66 17.82 13.37
C ALA A 486 -12.86 17.41 14.61
N LYS A 487 -13.45 16.53 15.41
CA LYS A 487 -12.90 16.10 16.70
C LYS A 487 -11.57 15.35 16.55
N ASP A 488 -11.48 14.51 15.52
CA ASP A 488 -10.38 13.58 15.31
C ASP A 488 -10.37 13.06 13.85
N VAL A 489 -9.35 12.28 13.52
CA VAL A 489 -9.23 11.63 12.20
C VAL A 489 -10.41 10.70 11.92
N TYR A 490 -10.98 10.04 12.95
CA TYR A 490 -12.14 9.19 12.78
C TYR A 490 -13.33 9.96 12.18
N GLU A 491 -13.65 11.13 12.73
CA GLU A 491 -14.73 11.97 12.21
C GLU A 491 -14.47 12.47 10.79
N LEU A 492 -13.19 12.75 10.47
CA LEU A 492 -12.78 13.26 9.15
C LEU A 492 -12.99 12.24 8.04
N ILE A 493 -12.62 10.97 8.25
CA ILE A 493 -12.51 9.98 7.18
C ILE A 493 -13.41 8.75 7.33
N THR A 494 -14.24 8.69 8.37
CA THR A 494 -15.17 7.57 8.56
C THR A 494 -16.53 7.89 7.92
N PRO A 495 -17.11 6.95 7.16
CA PRO A 495 -18.40 7.16 6.50
C PRO A 495 -19.57 7.07 7.50
N SER A 496 -20.72 7.58 7.10
CA SER A 496 -21.98 7.26 7.77
C SER A 496 -22.32 5.77 7.68
N PRO A 497 -23.14 5.23 8.58
CA PRO A 497 -23.60 3.84 8.50
C PRO A 497 -24.24 3.48 7.17
N SER A 498 -25.06 4.38 6.61
CA SER A 498 -25.75 4.17 5.32
C SER A 498 -24.75 4.08 4.16
N ARG A 499 -23.75 4.97 4.11
CA ARG A 499 -22.72 4.91 3.09
C ARG A 499 -21.85 3.66 3.24
N ALA A 500 -21.43 3.33 4.45
CA ALA A 500 -20.64 2.10 4.72
C ALA A 500 -21.38 0.86 4.20
N MET A 501 -22.68 0.75 4.48
CA MET A 501 -23.51 -0.36 3.99
C MET A 501 -23.58 -0.39 2.46
N ALA A 502 -23.78 0.75 1.82
CA ALA A 502 -23.86 0.84 0.35
C ALA A 502 -22.52 0.44 -0.30
N LEU A 503 -21.38 0.88 0.24
CA LEU A 503 -20.04 0.51 -0.26
C LEU A 503 -19.72 -0.97 0.00
N ASN A 504 -20.13 -1.54 1.12
CA ASN A 504 -20.00 -2.97 1.38
C ASN A 504 -20.78 -3.80 0.33
N LYS A 505 -22.02 -3.40 0.00
CA LYS A 505 -22.82 -4.04 -1.05
C LYS A 505 -22.15 -3.90 -2.41
N ALA A 506 -21.63 -2.71 -2.74
CA ALA A 506 -20.93 -2.47 -4.00
C ALA A 506 -19.67 -3.37 -4.11
N TYR A 507 -18.87 -3.48 -3.06
CA TYR A 507 -17.70 -4.37 -3.09
C TYR A 507 -18.10 -5.84 -3.23
N ARG A 508 -19.17 -6.29 -2.58
CA ARG A 508 -19.68 -7.66 -2.75
C ARG A 508 -20.01 -7.97 -4.22
N THR A 509 -20.51 -7.01 -4.98
CA THR A 509 -20.75 -7.22 -6.43
C THR A 509 -19.44 -7.40 -7.21
N ILE A 510 -18.34 -6.75 -6.79
CA ILE A 510 -17.00 -6.98 -7.36
C ILE A 510 -16.50 -8.39 -7.02
N VAL A 511 -16.74 -8.86 -5.78
CA VAL A 511 -16.43 -10.25 -5.38
C VAL A 511 -17.19 -11.26 -6.25
N GLU A 512 -18.46 -11.02 -6.55
CA GLU A 512 -19.25 -11.87 -7.44
C GLU A 512 -18.70 -11.91 -8.87
N ASP A 513 -18.20 -10.79 -9.38
CA ASP A 513 -17.64 -10.68 -10.72
C ASP A 513 -16.25 -11.34 -10.83
N GLN A 514 -15.43 -11.31 -9.78
CA GLN A 514 -14.01 -11.75 -9.74
C GLN A 514 -13.10 -10.97 -10.72
N ASP A 515 -13.52 -9.81 -11.16
CA ASP A 515 -12.80 -8.98 -12.14
C ASP A 515 -11.84 -7.98 -11.45
N TYR A 516 -11.09 -8.46 -10.45
CA TYR A 516 -10.20 -7.63 -9.63
C TYR A 516 -9.08 -6.94 -10.41
N ILE A 517 -8.67 -7.51 -11.54
CA ILE A 517 -7.71 -6.88 -12.46
C ILE A 517 -8.21 -5.54 -13.01
N PHE A 518 -9.53 -5.34 -13.05
CA PHE A 518 -10.18 -4.13 -13.49
C PHE A 518 -10.54 -3.16 -12.35
N GLY A 519 -10.07 -3.43 -11.15
CA GLY A 519 -10.20 -2.56 -9.98
C GLY A 519 -10.87 -3.23 -8.79
N LYS A 520 -10.46 -2.76 -7.60
CA LYS A 520 -10.94 -3.25 -6.29
C LYS A 520 -11.68 -2.16 -5.51
N ASP A 521 -11.78 -0.95 -6.08
CA ASP A 521 -12.43 0.17 -5.42
C ASP A 521 -13.96 0.05 -5.52
N ALA A 522 -14.61 0.08 -4.37
CA ALA A 522 -16.07 0.02 -4.31
C ALA A 522 -16.66 1.36 -4.74
N VAL A 523 -17.27 1.40 -5.93
CA VAL A 523 -18.06 2.53 -6.41
C VAL A 523 -19.50 2.08 -6.66
N ILE A 524 -20.45 2.98 -6.41
CA ILE A 524 -21.88 2.72 -6.66
C ILE A 524 -22.26 3.26 -8.04
N LEU A 525 -21.82 4.47 -8.34
CA LEU A 525 -21.97 5.16 -9.61
C LEU A 525 -20.61 5.56 -10.17
N PRO A 526 -20.44 5.56 -11.50
CA PRO A 526 -19.18 5.98 -12.13
C PRO A 526 -18.76 7.39 -11.70
N PRO A 527 -17.46 7.60 -11.36
CA PRO A 527 -16.95 8.92 -11.02
C PRO A 527 -16.93 9.84 -12.25
N ALA A 528 -17.46 11.06 -12.07
CA ALA A 528 -17.53 12.05 -13.15
C ALA A 528 -16.18 12.73 -13.44
N ASN A 529 -15.24 12.69 -12.46
CA ASN A 529 -13.96 13.40 -12.51
C ASN A 529 -12.76 12.50 -12.81
N VAL A 530 -12.97 11.29 -13.33
CA VAL A 530 -11.93 10.33 -13.69
C VAL A 530 -11.94 10.09 -15.19
N TYR A 531 -10.76 10.07 -15.80
CA TYR A 531 -10.63 9.75 -17.22
C TYR A 531 -10.73 8.25 -17.47
N ASP A 532 -11.50 7.83 -18.49
CA ASP A 532 -11.40 6.50 -19.08
C ASP A 532 -10.17 6.42 -20.02
N LYS A 533 -9.88 7.51 -20.72
CA LYS A 533 -8.71 7.64 -21.57
C LYS A 533 -8.13 9.05 -21.48
N ILE A 534 -6.81 9.13 -21.33
CA ILE A 534 -6.08 10.40 -21.32
C ILE A 534 -5.54 10.66 -22.72
N ASP A 535 -5.57 11.91 -23.14
CA ASP A 535 -4.79 12.41 -24.26
C ASP A 535 -3.71 13.36 -23.72
N ASN A 536 -2.46 12.92 -23.73
CA ASN A 536 -1.30 13.68 -23.24
C ASN A 536 -1.14 15.06 -23.90
N LYS A 537 -1.79 15.30 -25.05
CA LYS A 537 -1.70 16.58 -25.78
C LYS A 537 -2.73 17.60 -25.34
N THR A 538 -3.85 17.13 -24.81
CA THR A 538 -5.01 17.97 -24.51
C THR A 538 -5.43 17.96 -23.05
N ALA A 539 -5.00 16.97 -22.27
CA ALA A 539 -5.30 16.92 -20.84
C ALA A 539 -4.66 18.13 -20.12
N PRO A 540 -5.45 18.87 -19.33
CA PRO A 540 -4.92 20.05 -18.63
C PRO A 540 -3.81 19.68 -17.66
N THR A 541 -2.63 20.28 -17.82
CA THR A 541 -1.52 20.18 -16.89
C THR A 541 -1.70 21.13 -15.72
N LEU A 542 -1.01 20.87 -14.63
CA LEU A 542 -0.98 21.78 -13.49
C LEU A 542 0.04 22.88 -13.71
N PRO A 543 -0.30 24.14 -13.42
CA PRO A 543 0.69 25.23 -13.37
C PRO A 543 1.65 25.02 -12.18
N GLU A 544 2.86 25.58 -12.28
CA GLU A 544 3.93 25.38 -11.29
C GLU A 544 3.50 25.74 -9.86
N GLU A 545 2.70 26.79 -9.69
CA GLU A 545 2.17 27.22 -8.41
C GLU A 545 1.18 26.24 -7.75
N ARG A 546 0.77 25.21 -8.47
CA ARG A 546 -0.09 24.12 -7.98
C ARG A 546 0.67 22.83 -7.69
N THR A 547 1.97 22.83 -7.85
CA THR A 547 2.81 21.72 -7.40
C THR A 547 3.20 21.92 -5.93
N TYR A 548 3.09 20.86 -5.15
CA TYR A 548 3.29 20.92 -3.70
C TYR A 548 4.38 19.92 -3.28
N ASP A 549 5.13 20.33 -2.28
CA ASP A 549 6.14 19.50 -1.65
C ASP A 549 5.79 19.27 -0.17
N TYR A 550 5.92 18.05 0.32
CA TYR A 550 5.67 17.71 1.73
C TYR A 550 6.54 16.53 2.18
N ASP A 551 6.61 16.31 3.49
CA ASP A 551 7.26 15.11 4.05
C ASP A 551 6.22 14.07 4.44
N ILE A 552 6.44 12.79 4.11
CA ILE A 552 5.57 11.68 4.54
C ILE A 552 5.60 11.47 6.06
N LEU A 553 6.69 11.86 6.72
CA LEU A 553 6.79 11.84 8.18
C LEU A 553 5.88 12.91 8.76
N LEU A 554 5.14 12.54 9.79
CA LEU A 554 4.20 13.40 10.48
C LEU A 554 4.82 14.04 11.73
N ASP A 555 4.38 15.24 12.07
CA ASP A 555 4.69 15.89 13.34
C ASP A 555 3.56 15.62 14.34
N TRP A 556 3.82 14.70 15.27
CA TRP A 556 2.88 14.31 16.31
C TRP A 556 2.96 15.19 17.56
N ALA A 557 3.86 16.16 17.61
CA ALA A 557 3.94 17.10 18.73
C ALA A 557 2.71 18.02 18.74
N ALA A 558 2.11 18.21 19.90
CA ALA A 558 0.99 19.14 20.03
C ALA A 558 1.43 20.56 19.62
N PRO A 559 0.55 21.34 18.95
CA PRO A 559 0.85 22.72 18.65
C PRO A 559 1.16 23.49 19.94
N GLY A 560 2.41 23.93 20.14
CA GLY A 560 2.84 24.69 21.31
C GLY A 560 3.94 24.05 22.17
N GLU A 561 4.19 22.75 22.09
CA GLU A 561 5.35 22.13 22.75
C GLU A 561 6.61 22.30 21.91
N LYS A 562 7.43 23.28 22.25
CA LYS A 562 8.78 23.44 21.67
C LYS A 562 9.66 22.30 22.19
N ARG A 563 10.09 21.40 21.32
CA ARG A 563 11.15 20.44 21.63
C ARG A 563 12.45 21.17 21.99
N SER A 564 12.87 21.04 23.24
CA SER A 564 14.21 21.47 23.65
C SER A 564 15.24 20.47 23.13
N GLY A 565 16.01 20.85 22.15
CA GLY A 565 17.23 20.13 21.73
C GLY A 565 17.22 19.57 20.32
N GLY A 566 17.44 20.40 19.32
CA GLY A 566 17.82 20.03 17.98
C GLY A 566 18.30 21.27 17.23
N ASN A 567 19.53 21.26 16.75
CA ASN A 567 20.17 22.37 16.03
C ASN A 567 19.27 22.91 14.91
N GLU A 568 18.81 24.15 15.09
CA GLU A 568 18.24 24.95 14.02
C GLU A 568 19.35 25.29 13.01
N GLN A 569 19.34 24.60 11.86
CA GLN A 569 19.76 25.22 10.62
C GLN A 569 18.50 25.63 9.87
N ALA A 570 18.22 26.91 9.93
CA ALA A 570 17.14 27.57 9.21
C ALA A 570 17.27 27.31 7.71
N SER A 571 16.35 26.53 7.16
CA SER A 571 16.06 26.58 5.74
C SER A 571 15.20 27.82 5.49
N SER A 572 15.71 28.73 4.66
CA SER A 572 15.02 29.93 4.19
C SER A 572 13.63 29.54 3.65
N GLY A 573 12.59 30.14 4.24
CA GLY A 573 11.20 29.84 3.95
C GLY A 573 10.83 30.04 2.48
N ASN A 574 10.12 29.07 1.97
CA ASN A 574 9.28 29.27 0.80
C ASN A 574 8.06 30.09 1.23
N PRO A 575 7.64 31.06 0.44
CA PRO A 575 6.51 31.92 0.79
C PRO A 575 5.23 31.08 0.84
N VAL A 576 4.44 31.33 1.88
CA VAL A 576 3.06 30.85 1.98
C VAL A 576 2.33 31.23 0.69
N ASN A 577 1.82 30.24 -0.03
CA ASN A 577 1.05 30.49 -1.25
C ASN A 577 -0.11 31.45 -0.94
N PRO A 578 -0.32 32.48 -1.74
CA PRO A 578 -1.41 33.41 -1.54
C PRO A 578 -2.77 32.71 -1.66
N PRO A 579 -3.82 33.22 -0.99
CA PRO A 579 -5.17 32.70 -1.15
C PRO A 579 -5.61 32.75 -2.63
N LEU A 580 -6.43 31.79 -3.01
CA LEU A 580 -6.95 31.69 -4.36
C LEU A 580 -7.60 33.00 -4.78
N PRO A 581 -7.39 33.47 -6.01
CA PRO A 581 -8.10 34.65 -6.51
C PRO A 581 -9.60 34.37 -6.51
N GLU A 582 -10.37 35.27 -5.91
CA GLU A 582 -11.83 35.28 -6.03
C GLU A 582 -12.21 35.39 -7.51
N LYS A 583 -13.21 34.58 -7.92
CA LYS A 583 -13.75 34.63 -9.27
C LYS A 583 -14.50 35.91 -9.53
#